data_0f7cc17b91503f4621a8f3c59eedae40
#
_entry.id   0f7cc17b91503f4621a8f3c59eedae40
#
_cell.length_a   1.000
_cell.length_b   1.000
_cell.length_c   1.000
_cell.angle_alpha   90.00
_cell.angle_beta   90.00
_cell.angle_gamma   90.00
#
_symmetry.space_group_name_H-M   'P 1'
#
loop_
_entity.id
_entity.type
_entity.pdbx_description
1 polymer ?
#
loop_
_entity_poly.entity_id
_entity_poly.type
_entity_poly.pdbx_seq_one_letter_code
_entity_poly.pdbx_strand_id
1 'polypeptide(L)' 'MDQLLRLGEALASMARIVAREEAILTTGVTIPQSKFSREDLEYLSGVITKELPVEVEYHREERFVVVAFTRKAV' A
#
# COMPACT_ATOMS: atom_id res chain seq x y z
N MET A 1 6.78 15.47 7.03
CA MET A 1 7.67 14.32 7.35
C MET A 1 6.94 13.25 8.12
N ASP A 2 6.32 13.63 9.23
CA ASP A 2 5.60 12.66 10.03
C ASP A 2 4.47 11.96 9.27
N GLN A 3 3.82 12.68 8.36
CA GLN A 3 2.73 12.11 7.58
C GLN A 3 3.21 11.02 6.63
N LEU A 4 4.36 11.23 6.01
CA LEU A 4 4.91 10.22 5.10
C LEU A 4 5.32 8.97 5.86
N LEU A 5 5.93 9.14 7.03
CA LEU A 5 6.34 8.03 7.86
C LEU A 5 5.10 7.23 8.34
N ARG A 6 4.05 7.93 8.76
CA ARG A 6 2.82 7.29 9.19
C ARG A 6 2.14 6.53 8.06
N LEU A 7 2.16 7.11 6.86
CA LEU A 7 1.61 6.42 5.70
C LEU A 7 2.39 5.14 5.42
N GLY A 8 3.72 5.24 5.47
CA GLY A 8 4.57 4.07 5.26
C GLY A 8 4.30 2.97 6.27
N GLU A 9 4.12 3.33 7.53
CA GLU A 9 3.81 2.35 8.57
C GLU A 9 2.44 1.71 8.37
N ALA A 10 1.45 2.51 7.99
CA ALA A 10 0.11 1.99 7.73
C ALA A 10 0.11 1.03 6.55
N LEU A 11 0.76 1.40 5.46
CA LEU A 11 0.85 0.55 4.28
C LEU A 11 1.61 -0.74 4.59
N ALA A 12 2.71 -0.63 5.33
CA ALA A 12 3.49 -1.80 5.70
C ALA A 12 2.70 -2.75 6.60
N SER A 13 1.92 -2.22 7.54
CA SER A 13 1.07 -3.02 8.41
C SER A 13 0.04 -3.80 7.62
N MET A 14 -0.62 -3.14 6.67
CA MET A 14 -1.62 -3.78 5.83
C MET A 14 -1.00 -4.85 4.94
N ALA A 15 0.17 -4.56 4.38
CA ALA A 15 0.86 -5.52 3.53
C ALA A 15 1.29 -6.76 4.33
N ARG A 16 1.72 -6.58 5.58
CA ARG A 16 2.07 -7.72 6.44
C ARG A 16 0.87 -8.60 6.76
N ILE A 17 -0.27 -7.98 6.97
CA ILE A 17 -1.50 -8.74 7.22
C ILE A 17 -1.84 -9.59 6.00
N VAL A 18 -1.79 -9.01 4.81
CA VAL A 18 -2.05 -9.74 3.58
C VAL A 18 -1.04 -10.88 3.39
N ALA A 19 0.22 -10.63 3.72
CA ALA A 19 1.27 -11.62 3.54
C ALA A 19 1.13 -12.80 4.49
N ARG A 20 0.60 -12.59 5.70
CA ARG A 20 0.53 -13.61 6.74
C ARG A 20 -0.80 -14.34 6.84
N GLU A 21 -1.89 -13.62 6.63
CA GLU A 21 -3.23 -14.18 6.87
C GLU A 21 -3.77 -14.85 5.62
N GLU A 22 -3.89 -16.17 5.68
CA GLU A 22 -4.39 -16.94 4.55
C GLU A 22 -5.83 -16.57 4.16
N ALA A 23 -6.61 -16.13 5.13
CA ALA A 23 -8.01 -15.77 4.89
C ALA A 23 -8.14 -14.41 4.17
N ILE A 24 -7.09 -13.59 4.18
CA ILE A 24 -7.12 -12.26 3.59
C ILE A 24 -6.25 -12.25 2.34
N LEU A 25 -6.88 -12.17 1.17
CA LEU A 25 -6.15 -12.17 -0.10
C LEU A 25 -5.76 -10.76 -0.54
N THR A 26 -6.53 -9.77 -0.13
CA THR A 26 -6.28 -8.40 -0.53
C THR A 26 -6.76 -7.44 0.54
N THR A 27 -6.13 -6.29 0.61
CA THR A 27 -6.57 -5.19 1.46
C THR A 27 -6.18 -3.89 0.79
N GLY A 28 -6.88 -2.81 1.11
CA GLY A 28 -6.62 -1.53 0.49
C GLY A 28 -6.81 -0.38 1.45
N VAL A 29 -6.26 0.76 1.08
CA VAL A 29 -6.39 2.00 1.83
C VAL A 29 -6.64 3.15 0.87
N THR A 30 -7.51 4.07 1.28
CA THR A 30 -7.84 5.26 0.50
C THR A 30 -6.97 6.42 0.96
N ILE A 31 -6.27 7.04 0.02
CA ILE A 31 -5.32 8.11 0.32
C ILE A 31 -5.71 9.38 -0.45
N PRO A 32 -5.88 10.52 0.25
CA PRO A 32 -6.18 11.78 -0.43
C PRO A 32 -5.03 12.18 -1.36
N GLN A 33 -5.36 12.48 -2.62
CA GLN A 33 -4.33 12.87 -3.59
C GLN A 33 -3.62 14.17 -3.23
N SER A 34 -4.28 15.02 -2.49
CA SER A 34 -3.70 16.31 -2.10
C SER A 34 -2.58 16.21 -1.09
N LYS A 35 -2.45 15.08 -0.39
CA LYS A 35 -1.47 14.92 0.68
C LYS A 35 -0.19 14.24 0.28
N PHE A 36 -0.24 13.41 -0.75
CA PHE A 36 0.91 12.61 -1.13
C PHE A 36 1.05 12.60 -2.64
N SER A 37 2.28 12.68 -3.12
CA SER A 37 2.57 12.64 -4.53
C SER A 37 2.58 11.18 -5.01
N ARG A 38 2.46 11.01 -6.32
CA ARG A 38 2.60 9.70 -6.93
C ARG A 38 3.96 9.09 -6.62
N GLU A 39 4.99 9.91 -6.62
CA GLU A 39 6.35 9.45 -6.34
C GLU A 39 6.48 8.90 -4.92
N ASP A 40 5.85 9.56 -3.95
CA ASP A 40 5.86 9.08 -2.57
C ASP A 40 5.22 7.71 -2.46
N LEU A 41 4.08 7.52 -3.10
CA LEU A 41 3.36 6.24 -3.06
C LEU A 41 4.16 5.14 -3.75
N GLU A 42 4.76 5.44 -4.89
CA GLU A 42 5.58 4.47 -5.61
C GLU A 42 6.81 4.07 -4.81
N TYR A 43 7.44 5.02 -4.14
CA TYR A 43 8.61 4.74 -3.31
C TYR A 43 8.25 3.81 -2.16
N LEU A 44 7.21 4.14 -1.41
CA LEU A 44 6.78 3.33 -0.27
C LEU A 44 6.34 1.94 -0.69
N SER A 45 5.55 1.86 -1.75
CA SER A 45 5.08 0.58 -2.26
C SER A 45 6.23 -0.28 -2.77
N GLY A 46 7.21 0.35 -3.41
CA GLY A 46 8.39 -0.35 -3.90
C GLY A 46 9.19 -0.99 -2.78
N VAL A 47 9.37 -0.28 -1.68
CA VAL A 47 10.06 -0.83 -0.52
C VAL A 47 9.30 -2.03 0.05
N ILE A 48 7.99 -1.88 0.18
CA ILE A 48 7.15 -2.93 0.75
C ILE A 48 7.13 -4.18 -0.12
N THR A 49 6.99 -4.03 -1.43
CA THR A 49 6.93 -5.17 -2.34
C THR A 49 8.27 -5.89 -2.47
N LYS A 50 9.35 -5.21 -2.15
CA LYS A 50 10.66 -5.85 -2.09
C LYS A 50 10.80 -6.76 -0.89
N GLU A 51 10.21 -6.38 0.23
CA GLU A 51 10.38 -7.10 1.49
C GLU A 51 9.32 -8.16 1.76
N LEU A 52 8.14 -7.98 1.18
CA LEU A 52 7.00 -8.85 1.46
C LEU A 52 6.47 -9.48 0.17
N PRO A 53 5.89 -10.71 0.25
CA PRO A 53 5.35 -11.38 -0.92
C PRO A 53 3.97 -10.84 -1.30
N VAL A 54 3.89 -9.57 -1.63
CA VAL A 54 2.65 -8.90 -2.01
C VAL A 54 2.85 -8.10 -3.28
N GLU A 55 1.76 -7.88 -3.99
CA GLU A 55 1.70 -7.02 -5.15
C GLU A 55 0.86 -5.81 -4.81
N VAL A 56 1.13 -4.69 -5.43
CA VAL A 56 0.42 -3.46 -5.19
C VAL A 56 -0.31 -3.01 -6.44
N GLU A 57 -1.53 -2.50 -6.26
CA GLU A 57 -2.30 -1.90 -7.34
C GLU A 57 -2.77 -0.54 -6.90
N TYR A 58 -2.87 0.39 -7.85
CA TYR A 58 -3.35 1.73 -7.62
C TYR A 58 -4.60 1.98 -8.45
N HIS A 59 -5.64 2.48 -7.80
CA HIS A 59 -6.88 2.88 -8.47
C HIS A 59 -7.10 4.36 -8.21
N ARG A 60 -6.95 5.17 -9.26
CA ARG A 60 -7.10 6.61 -9.13
C ARG A 60 -8.55 7.02 -9.26
N GLU A 61 -8.98 7.76 -8.25
CA GLU A 61 -10.28 8.40 -8.27
C GLU A 61 -10.09 9.91 -8.34
N GLU A 62 -11.18 10.65 -8.35
CA GLU A 62 -11.13 12.09 -8.53
C GLU A 62 -10.33 12.81 -7.44
N ARG A 63 -10.50 12.39 -6.19
CA ARG A 63 -9.88 13.08 -5.05
C ARG A 63 -8.95 12.22 -4.23
N PHE A 64 -8.89 10.95 -4.52
CA PHE A 64 -8.08 10.03 -3.74
C PHE A 64 -7.55 8.90 -4.61
N VAL A 65 -6.61 8.17 -4.04
CA VAL A 65 -6.05 6.97 -4.66
C VAL A 65 -6.29 5.82 -3.71
N VAL A 66 -6.79 4.71 -4.24
CA VAL A 66 -6.89 3.48 -3.47
C VAL A 66 -5.64 2.67 -3.75
N VAL A 67 -4.89 2.38 -2.70
CA VAL A 67 -3.70 1.52 -2.79
C VAL A 67 -4.09 0.16 -2.23
N ALA A 68 -4.04 -0.86 -3.06
CA ALA A 68 -4.44 -2.20 -2.67
C ALA A 68 -3.26 -3.15 -2.72
N PHE A 69 -3.14 -3.98 -1.70
CA PHE A 69 -2.13 -5.03 -1.64
C PHE A 69 -2.81 -6.38 -1.79
N THR A 70 -2.22 -7.24 -2.63
CA THR A 70 -2.71 -8.59 -2.86
C THR A 70 -1.56 -9.55 -2.63
N ARG A 71 -1.85 -10.69 -2.00
CA ARG A 71 -0.82 -11.70 -1.78
C ARG A 71 -0.32 -12.21 -3.12
N LYS A 72 0.99 -12.27 -3.24
CA LYS A 72 1.61 -12.76 -4.45
C LYS A 72 1.38 -14.26 -4.58
N ALA A 73 0.99 -14.70 -5.77
CA ALA A 73 0.82 -16.13 -6.03
C ALA A 73 2.18 -16.82 -5.97
N VAL A 74 2.20 -17.95 -5.30
CA VAL A 74 3.42 -18.74 -5.18
C VAL A 74 3.53 -19.71 -6.36
#